data_0c7c7ee7b025367a00eba3e520cc25cb
#
_entry.id   0c7c7ee7b025367a00eba3e520cc25cb
#
_cell.length_a   1.000
_cell.length_b   1.000
_cell.length_c   1.000
_cell.angle_alpha   90.00
_cell.angle_beta   90.00
_cell.angle_gamma   90.00
#
_symmetry.space_group_name_H-M   'P 1'
#
loop_
_entity.id
_entity.type
_entity.pdbx_description
1 polymer ?
#
loop_
_entity_poly.entity_id
_entity_poly.type
_entity_poly.pdbx_seq_one_letter_code
_entity_poly.pdbx_strand_id
1 'polypeptide(L)'
;MKLQQLLSLTRQAIDEYNMIQDGDKIAIGISGGKDSLTLLYALSHLQRFYPKKFELCAITVDLGFENINLKKIEELCNQLNVTYYVVSTDIAKIIFDDRKESNPCSLCAKMRKGALNQKVKDINFNKVAFAHHKDDMIETFLMSLFYEGRIHSCSPMTYWDRSQITLIRPLIYVTEGQVIHFTNDHELPVLKSACPVDGHTKREYIKNLIKELSHQEPKIQDRLFTAILNGNLSGWPVRNENPRGILKK
;
A
#
# COMPACT_ATOMS: atom_id res chain seq x y z
N MET A 1 -11.47 -1.63 -14.20
CA MET A 1 -10.08 -1.79 -14.81
C MET A 1 -9.84 -3.26 -15.10
N LYS A 2 -9.36 -3.60 -16.30
CA LYS A 2 -9.06 -5.01 -16.66
C LYS A 2 -7.84 -5.52 -15.88
N LEU A 3 -7.83 -6.81 -15.52
CA LEU A 3 -6.72 -7.48 -14.81
C LEU A 3 -5.37 -7.25 -15.50
N GLN A 4 -5.32 -7.39 -16.82
CA GLN A 4 -4.08 -7.19 -17.58
C GLN A 4 -3.46 -5.79 -17.39
N GLN A 5 -4.30 -4.76 -17.28
CA GLN A 5 -3.83 -3.38 -17.03
C GLN A 5 -3.28 -3.24 -15.61
N LEU A 6 -3.95 -3.81 -14.60
CA LEU A 6 -3.46 -3.84 -13.23
C LEU A 6 -2.10 -4.53 -13.16
N LEU A 7 -1.97 -5.71 -13.76
CA LEU A 7 -0.72 -6.46 -13.76
C LEU A 7 0.41 -5.72 -14.50
N SER A 8 0.09 -5.03 -15.60
CA SER A 8 1.07 -4.23 -16.35
C SER A 8 1.63 -3.08 -15.50
N LEU A 9 0.78 -2.29 -14.84
CA LEU A 9 1.20 -1.17 -13.99
C LEU A 9 1.95 -1.65 -12.73
N THR A 10 1.49 -2.74 -12.14
CA THR A 10 2.15 -3.37 -10.97
C THR A 10 3.53 -3.89 -11.36
N ARG A 11 3.63 -4.60 -12.48
CA ARG A 11 4.91 -5.10 -13.00
C ARG A 11 5.86 -3.95 -13.35
N GLN A 12 5.36 -2.88 -13.97
CA GLN A 12 6.16 -1.70 -14.26
C GLN A 12 6.85 -1.16 -13.01
N ALA A 13 6.11 -1.01 -11.90
CA ALA A 13 6.68 -0.57 -10.63
C ALA A 13 7.73 -1.55 -10.09
N ILE A 14 7.44 -2.85 -10.14
CA ILE A 14 8.34 -3.89 -9.66
C ILE A 14 9.65 -3.90 -10.45
N ASP A 15 9.56 -3.81 -11.77
CA ASP A 15 10.73 -3.84 -12.67
C ASP A 15 11.56 -2.53 -12.55
N GLU A 16 10.90 -1.36 -12.56
CA GLU A 16 11.56 -0.05 -12.52
C GLU A 16 12.33 0.16 -11.21
N TYR A 17 11.75 -0.25 -10.08
CA TYR A 17 12.38 -0.09 -8.76
C TYR A 17 13.05 -1.36 -8.25
N ASN A 18 13.14 -2.41 -9.08
CA ASN A 18 13.78 -3.67 -8.71
C ASN A 18 13.26 -4.26 -7.39
N MET A 19 11.92 -4.19 -7.19
CA MET A 19 11.28 -4.51 -5.92
C MET A 19 11.35 -5.99 -5.57
N ILE A 20 11.42 -6.88 -6.56
CA ILE A 20 11.42 -8.34 -6.37
C ILE A 20 12.69 -8.93 -6.95
N GLN A 21 13.37 -9.74 -6.13
CA GLN A 21 14.52 -10.56 -6.51
C GLN A 21 14.13 -12.04 -6.52
N ASP A 22 14.94 -12.86 -7.19
CA ASP A 22 14.75 -14.30 -7.16
C ASP A 22 14.93 -14.85 -5.75
N GLY A 23 14.00 -15.69 -5.30
CA GLY A 23 13.98 -16.26 -3.95
C GLY A 23 13.39 -15.37 -2.85
N ASP A 24 12.86 -14.18 -3.18
CA ASP A 24 12.20 -13.32 -2.18
C ASP A 24 10.96 -13.98 -1.55
N LYS A 25 10.73 -13.67 -0.28
CA LYS A 25 9.55 -14.06 0.50
C LYS A 25 8.80 -12.79 0.91
N ILE A 26 7.62 -12.57 0.31
CA ILE A 26 6.89 -11.30 0.39
C ILE A 26 5.60 -11.49 1.18
N ALA A 27 5.50 -10.81 2.32
CA ALA A 27 4.28 -10.75 3.11
C ALA A 27 3.42 -9.55 2.67
N ILE A 28 2.19 -9.78 2.28
CA ILE A 28 1.24 -8.74 1.91
C ILE A 28 0.47 -8.32 3.15
N GLY A 29 0.57 -7.03 3.53
CA GLY A 29 -0.23 -6.47 4.61
C GLY A 29 -1.69 -6.28 4.19
N ILE A 30 -2.59 -7.07 4.76
CA ILE A 30 -4.02 -7.03 4.46
C ILE A 30 -4.75 -6.23 5.54
N SER A 31 -5.36 -5.11 5.14
CA SER A 31 -6.23 -4.32 6.01
C SER A 31 -7.72 -4.66 5.86
N GLY A 32 -8.08 -5.48 4.87
CA GLY A 32 -9.45 -5.72 4.46
C GLY A 32 -10.03 -4.64 3.53
N GLY A 33 -9.33 -3.54 3.32
CA GLY A 33 -9.74 -2.49 2.38
C GLY A 33 -9.43 -2.85 0.92
N LYS A 34 -10.11 -2.14 0.00
CA LYS A 34 -10.03 -2.32 -1.45
C LYS A 34 -8.58 -2.40 -1.99
N ASP A 35 -7.69 -1.53 -1.47
CA ASP A 35 -6.32 -1.42 -1.95
C ASP A 35 -5.50 -2.67 -1.63
N SER A 36 -5.58 -3.15 -0.38
CA SER A 36 -4.85 -4.33 0.07
C SER A 36 -5.31 -5.62 -0.64
N LEU A 37 -6.61 -5.74 -0.91
CA LEU A 37 -7.15 -6.87 -1.66
C LEU A 37 -6.77 -6.82 -3.15
N THR A 38 -6.73 -5.63 -3.73
CA THR A 38 -6.23 -5.41 -5.10
C THR A 38 -4.75 -5.80 -5.21
N LEU A 39 -3.92 -5.42 -4.22
CA LEU A 39 -2.51 -5.82 -4.19
C LEU A 39 -2.34 -7.33 -4.08
N LEU A 40 -3.10 -7.98 -3.19
CA LEU A 40 -3.11 -9.43 -3.04
C LEU A 40 -3.42 -10.10 -4.37
N TYR A 41 -4.46 -9.65 -5.04
CA TYR A 41 -4.89 -10.18 -6.33
C TYR A 41 -3.82 -9.97 -7.41
N ALA A 42 -3.22 -8.78 -7.48
CA ALA A 42 -2.17 -8.48 -8.45
C ALA A 42 -0.92 -9.34 -8.25
N LEU A 43 -0.40 -9.44 -7.02
CA LEU A 43 0.84 -10.19 -6.76
C LEU A 43 0.65 -11.71 -6.91
N SER A 44 -0.50 -12.26 -6.51
CA SER A 44 -0.80 -13.69 -6.68
C SER A 44 -0.87 -14.10 -8.16
N HIS A 45 -1.42 -13.22 -9.02
CA HIS A 45 -1.45 -13.47 -10.45
C HIS A 45 -0.09 -13.27 -11.11
N LEU A 46 0.67 -12.23 -10.72
CA LEU A 46 2.02 -12.00 -11.22
C LEU A 46 2.96 -13.17 -10.89
N GLN A 47 2.87 -13.74 -9.70
CA GLN A 47 3.72 -14.85 -9.26
C GLN A 47 3.74 -16.02 -10.25
N ARG A 48 2.65 -16.24 -10.98
CA ARG A 48 2.50 -17.38 -11.91
C ARG A 48 3.41 -17.29 -13.14
N PHE A 49 3.73 -16.08 -13.58
CA PHE A 49 4.47 -15.84 -14.83
C PHE A 49 5.62 -14.82 -14.72
N TYR A 50 5.85 -14.25 -13.53
CA TYR A 50 6.94 -13.33 -13.32
C TYR A 50 8.29 -14.07 -13.45
N PRO A 51 9.31 -13.48 -14.12
CA PRO A 51 10.57 -14.18 -14.38
C PRO A 51 11.33 -14.60 -13.13
N LYS A 52 11.27 -13.81 -12.07
CA LYS A 52 11.89 -14.10 -10.79
C LYS A 52 10.93 -14.88 -9.91
N LYS A 53 11.40 -15.96 -9.28
CA LYS A 53 10.57 -16.77 -8.36
C LYS A 53 10.53 -16.11 -6.98
N PHE A 54 9.35 -16.04 -6.38
CA PHE A 54 9.15 -15.52 -5.04
C PHE A 54 7.98 -16.22 -4.34
N GLU A 55 8.00 -16.23 -3.03
CA GLU A 55 6.92 -16.76 -2.20
C GLU A 55 6.01 -15.62 -1.74
N LEU A 56 4.71 -15.92 -1.54
CA LEU A 56 3.72 -14.98 -1.03
C LEU A 56 3.03 -15.53 0.21
N CYS A 57 2.77 -14.64 1.17
CA CYS A 57 1.76 -14.83 2.18
C CYS A 57 0.97 -13.54 2.40
N ALA A 58 -0.21 -13.65 2.97
CA ALA A 58 -1.07 -12.54 3.36
C ALA A 58 -1.13 -12.48 4.89
N ILE A 59 -1.01 -11.29 5.48
CA ILE A 59 -1.06 -11.10 6.93
C ILE A 59 -2.03 -9.99 7.27
N THR A 60 -3.03 -10.29 8.10
CA THR A 60 -3.88 -9.30 8.76
C THR A 60 -3.44 -9.13 10.20
N VAL A 61 -3.21 -7.89 10.63
CA VAL A 61 -3.11 -7.55 12.05
C VAL A 61 -4.52 -7.19 12.51
N ASP A 62 -5.14 -8.09 13.24
CA ASP A 62 -6.44 -7.86 13.88
C ASP A 62 -6.23 -6.94 15.09
N LEU A 63 -6.93 -5.81 15.08
CA LEU A 63 -6.77 -4.78 16.11
C LEU A 63 -7.59 -5.05 17.36
N GLY A 64 -8.43 -6.07 17.36
CA GLY A 64 -9.33 -6.40 18.48
C GLY A 64 -10.64 -5.60 18.47
N PHE A 65 -11.07 -5.06 17.33
CA PHE A 65 -12.41 -4.52 17.19
C PHE A 65 -13.43 -5.65 17.10
N GLU A 66 -14.61 -5.44 17.71
CA GLU A 66 -15.72 -6.39 17.59
C GLU A 66 -16.27 -6.48 16.16
N ASN A 67 -16.82 -7.64 15.81
CA ASN A 67 -17.56 -7.88 14.57
C ASN A 67 -16.76 -7.80 13.24
N ILE A 68 -15.44 -7.98 13.28
CA ILE A 68 -14.65 -8.09 12.04
C ILE A 68 -14.71 -9.54 11.54
N ASN A 69 -15.36 -9.75 10.41
CA ASN A 69 -15.42 -11.06 9.77
C ASN A 69 -14.30 -11.23 8.73
N LEU A 70 -13.22 -11.88 9.12
CA LEU A 70 -12.07 -12.16 8.25
C LEU A 70 -12.25 -13.39 7.36
N LYS A 71 -13.33 -14.16 7.53
CA LYS A 71 -13.56 -15.41 6.79
C LYS A 71 -13.56 -15.23 5.27
N LYS A 72 -14.17 -14.15 4.77
CA LYS A 72 -14.17 -13.83 3.34
C LYS A 72 -12.78 -13.52 2.77
N ILE A 73 -11.89 -12.94 3.60
CA ILE A 73 -10.49 -12.70 3.20
C ILE A 73 -9.73 -14.04 3.14
N GLU A 74 -9.96 -14.91 4.11
CA GLU A 74 -9.37 -16.25 4.12
C GLU A 74 -9.83 -17.08 2.90
N GLU A 75 -11.12 -17.03 2.56
CA GLU A 75 -11.67 -17.68 1.37
C GLU A 75 -11.00 -17.14 0.08
N LEU A 76 -10.81 -15.82 -0.02
CA LEU A 76 -10.10 -15.22 -1.16
C LEU A 76 -8.64 -15.68 -1.22
N CYS A 77 -7.92 -15.71 -0.09
CA CYS A 77 -6.55 -16.19 -0.04
C CYS A 77 -6.43 -17.65 -0.47
N ASN A 78 -7.37 -18.51 -0.03
CA ASN A 78 -7.43 -19.91 -0.45
C ASN A 78 -7.67 -20.06 -1.96
N GLN A 79 -8.58 -19.27 -2.55
CA GLN A 79 -8.83 -19.24 -4.00
C GLN A 79 -7.58 -18.81 -4.79
N LEU A 80 -6.79 -17.90 -4.24
CA LEU A 80 -5.56 -17.38 -4.85
C LEU A 80 -4.33 -18.27 -4.55
N ASN A 81 -4.47 -19.35 -3.75
CA ASN A 81 -3.39 -20.18 -3.26
C ASN A 81 -2.31 -19.41 -2.50
N VAL A 82 -2.72 -18.43 -1.66
CA VAL A 82 -1.84 -17.64 -0.81
C VAL A 82 -2.08 -17.99 0.64
N THR A 83 -1.02 -18.37 1.36
CA THR A 83 -1.10 -18.66 2.81
C THR A 83 -1.53 -17.41 3.56
N TYR A 84 -2.53 -17.55 4.44
CA TYR A 84 -3.08 -16.44 5.21
C TYR A 84 -2.78 -16.57 6.71
N TYR A 85 -2.33 -15.49 7.33
CA TYR A 85 -2.09 -15.39 8.75
C TYR A 85 -2.90 -14.24 9.35
N VAL A 86 -3.48 -14.48 10.52
CA VAL A 86 -4.09 -13.45 11.37
C VAL A 86 -3.25 -13.29 12.63
N VAL A 87 -2.84 -12.05 12.91
CA VAL A 87 -2.15 -11.68 14.14
C VAL A 87 -3.13 -10.96 15.03
N SER A 88 -3.67 -11.65 16.02
CA SER A 88 -4.61 -11.07 17.00
C SER A 88 -3.86 -10.16 17.96
N THR A 89 -4.42 -8.96 18.20
CA THR A 89 -3.85 -7.96 19.11
C THR A 89 -4.95 -7.21 19.87
N ASP A 90 -4.59 -6.57 20.98
CA ASP A 90 -5.46 -5.69 21.76
C ASP A 90 -5.22 -4.20 21.43
N ILE A 91 -4.78 -3.87 20.20
CA ILE A 91 -4.38 -2.51 19.83
C ILE A 91 -5.54 -1.51 20.00
N ALA A 92 -6.76 -1.88 19.60
CA ALA A 92 -7.93 -1.02 19.74
C ALA A 92 -8.19 -0.69 21.21
N LYS A 93 -8.22 -1.71 22.07
CA LYS A 93 -8.40 -1.53 23.52
C LYS A 93 -7.33 -0.62 24.12
N ILE A 94 -6.06 -0.88 23.81
CA ILE A 94 -4.94 -0.08 24.34
C ILE A 94 -5.07 1.40 23.95
N ILE A 95 -5.49 1.69 22.70
CA ILE A 95 -5.54 3.06 22.19
C ILE A 95 -6.77 3.81 22.70
N PHE A 96 -7.94 3.19 22.63
CA PHE A 96 -9.21 3.87 22.86
C PHE A 96 -9.68 3.77 24.31
N ASP A 97 -9.46 2.65 24.99
CA ASP A 97 -9.95 2.41 26.35
C ASP A 97 -8.90 2.74 27.40
N ASP A 98 -7.69 2.15 27.27
CA ASP A 98 -6.67 2.23 28.32
C ASP A 98 -5.92 3.59 28.28
N ARG A 99 -5.49 4.05 27.10
CA ARG A 99 -4.68 5.27 26.95
C ARG A 99 -5.49 6.51 26.60
N LYS A 100 -6.66 6.35 25.98
CA LYS A 100 -7.47 7.46 25.43
C LYS A 100 -6.61 8.44 24.63
N GLU A 101 -5.85 7.86 23.69
CA GLU A 101 -4.76 8.54 22.97
C GLU A 101 -5.27 9.73 22.16
N SER A 102 -4.64 10.88 22.30
CA SER A 102 -5.02 12.11 21.59
C SER A 102 -4.71 12.05 20.07
N ASN A 103 -3.72 11.26 19.70
CA ASN A 103 -3.38 10.97 18.30
C ASN A 103 -3.41 9.45 18.02
N PRO A 104 -4.60 8.85 18.01
CA PRO A 104 -4.78 7.39 17.94
C PRO A 104 -4.18 6.80 16.66
N CYS A 105 -4.27 7.49 15.53
CA CYS A 105 -3.78 6.99 14.24
C CYS A 105 -2.26 6.76 14.24
N SER A 106 -1.48 7.65 14.86
CA SER A 106 -0.02 7.53 14.90
C SER A 106 0.41 6.33 15.74
N LEU A 107 -0.18 6.14 16.92
CA LEU A 107 0.13 5.02 17.80
C LEU A 107 -0.35 3.70 17.18
N CYS A 108 -1.56 3.67 16.61
CA CYS A 108 -2.09 2.52 15.89
C CYS A 108 -1.15 2.06 14.77
N ALA A 109 -0.69 2.99 13.92
CA ALA A 109 0.23 2.67 12.83
C ALA A 109 1.56 2.07 13.35
N LYS A 110 2.11 2.60 14.45
CA LYS A 110 3.34 2.07 15.07
C LYS A 110 3.14 0.65 15.61
N MET A 111 2.05 0.42 16.34
CA MET A 111 1.76 -0.89 16.94
C MET A 111 1.46 -1.94 15.87
N ARG A 112 0.63 -1.61 14.86
CA ARG A 112 0.37 -2.48 13.71
C ARG A 112 1.64 -2.86 12.97
N LYS A 113 2.51 -1.87 12.71
CA LYS A 113 3.81 -2.12 12.08
C LYS A 113 4.67 -3.06 12.91
N GLY A 114 4.69 -2.89 14.24
CA GLY A 114 5.42 -3.75 15.17
C GLY A 114 4.93 -5.20 15.12
N ALA A 115 3.62 -5.41 15.25
CA ALA A 115 3.00 -6.74 15.20
C ALA A 115 3.21 -7.44 13.84
N LEU A 116 3.03 -6.70 12.74
CA LEU A 116 3.31 -7.22 11.39
C LEU A 116 4.78 -7.63 11.23
N ASN A 117 5.72 -6.77 11.62
CA ASN A 117 7.15 -7.05 11.50
C ASN A 117 7.58 -8.27 12.32
N GLN A 118 7.02 -8.43 13.52
CA GLN A 118 7.31 -9.60 14.34
C GLN A 118 6.84 -10.87 13.61
N LYS A 119 5.61 -10.91 13.13
CA LYS A 119 5.10 -12.06 12.38
C LYS A 119 5.92 -12.38 11.14
N VAL A 120 6.31 -11.35 10.37
CA VAL A 120 7.15 -11.52 9.16
C VAL A 120 8.49 -12.16 9.49
N LYS A 121 9.11 -11.77 10.61
CA LYS A 121 10.36 -12.40 11.12
C LYS A 121 10.15 -13.84 11.55
N ASP A 122 9.07 -14.11 12.30
CA ASP A 122 8.76 -15.45 12.81
C ASP A 122 8.60 -16.49 11.68
N ILE A 123 8.10 -16.04 10.51
CA ILE A 123 7.94 -16.90 9.34
C ILE A 123 9.10 -16.81 8.34
N ASN A 124 10.20 -16.11 8.69
CA ASN A 124 11.39 -15.93 7.85
C ASN A 124 11.10 -15.31 6.47
N PHE A 125 10.24 -14.30 6.42
CA PHE A 125 10.01 -13.47 5.23
C PHE A 125 10.90 -12.23 5.28
N ASN A 126 11.38 -11.79 4.10
CA ASN A 126 12.33 -10.68 4.00
C ASN A 126 11.72 -9.39 3.44
N LYS A 127 10.51 -9.46 2.90
CA LYS A 127 9.81 -8.30 2.33
C LYS A 127 8.38 -8.19 2.83
N VAL A 128 7.91 -6.93 2.89
CA VAL A 128 6.50 -6.59 3.13
C VAL A 128 6.00 -5.74 1.98
N ALA A 129 4.85 -6.09 1.42
CA ALA A 129 4.19 -5.31 0.38
C ALA A 129 2.99 -4.55 0.97
N PHE A 130 2.96 -3.22 0.77
CA PHE A 130 1.83 -2.36 1.10
C PHE A 130 1.17 -1.81 -0.16
N ALA A 131 -0.14 -1.66 -0.10
CA ALA A 131 -0.98 -1.29 -1.22
C ALA A 131 -1.12 0.23 -1.42
N HIS A 132 -0.08 1.00 -1.07
CA HIS A 132 -0.09 2.41 -1.39
C HIS A 132 -0.09 2.61 -2.91
N HIS A 133 -1.00 3.43 -3.38
CA HIS A 133 -1.21 3.71 -4.79
C HIS A 133 -0.78 5.14 -5.16
N LYS A 134 -0.93 5.52 -6.43
CA LYS A 134 -0.48 6.82 -6.97
C LYS A 134 -1.01 8.01 -6.16
N ASP A 135 -2.29 7.98 -5.81
CA ASP A 135 -2.94 9.07 -5.07
C ASP A 135 -2.36 9.21 -3.65
N ASP A 136 -2.04 8.09 -2.97
CA ASP A 136 -1.35 8.13 -1.66
C ASP A 136 0.01 8.84 -1.73
N MET A 137 0.75 8.67 -2.84
CA MET A 137 2.03 9.35 -3.03
C MET A 137 1.82 10.87 -3.13
N ILE A 138 0.81 11.29 -3.91
CA ILE A 138 0.46 12.69 -4.11
C ILE A 138 -0.06 13.30 -2.81
N GLU A 139 -0.96 12.61 -2.12
CA GLU A 139 -1.50 13.05 -0.82
C GLU A 139 -0.38 13.23 0.21
N THR A 140 0.53 12.25 0.32
CA THR A 140 1.64 12.32 1.26
C THR A 140 2.60 13.48 0.91
N PHE A 141 2.85 13.70 -0.37
CA PHE A 141 3.66 14.84 -0.85
C PHE A 141 3.05 16.16 -0.43
N LEU A 142 1.77 16.40 -0.68
CA LEU A 142 1.08 17.63 -0.31
C LEU A 142 0.94 17.79 1.21
N MET A 143 0.69 16.69 1.94
CA MET A 143 0.68 16.72 3.40
C MET A 143 2.04 17.16 3.97
N SER A 144 3.12 16.61 3.47
CA SER A 144 4.47 16.98 3.90
C SER A 144 4.78 18.45 3.58
N LEU A 145 4.37 18.92 2.40
CA LEU A 145 4.56 20.30 1.97
C LEU A 145 3.77 21.29 2.84
N PHE A 146 2.48 21.03 3.09
CA PHE A 146 1.58 21.98 3.76
C PHE A 146 1.68 21.96 5.28
N TYR A 147 1.92 20.77 5.87
CA TYR A 147 1.87 20.62 7.33
C TYR A 147 3.23 20.41 7.98
N GLU A 148 4.25 20.01 7.20
CA GLU A 148 5.57 19.69 7.75
C GLU A 148 6.68 20.59 7.19
N GLY A 149 6.38 21.43 6.18
CA GLY A 149 7.37 22.27 5.51
C GLY A 149 8.49 21.48 4.82
N ARG A 150 8.20 20.25 4.38
CA ARG A 150 9.19 19.35 3.77
C ARG A 150 8.74 18.89 2.40
N ILE A 151 9.70 18.72 1.51
CA ILE A 151 9.50 18.09 0.20
C ILE A 151 9.76 16.59 0.37
N HIS A 152 8.68 15.83 0.64
CA HIS A 152 8.76 14.40 0.93
C HIS A 152 7.52 13.65 0.43
N SER A 153 7.70 12.41 -0.01
CA SER A 153 6.62 11.45 -0.28
C SER A 153 7.06 10.04 0.11
N CYS A 154 6.12 9.10 0.19
CA CYS A 154 6.45 7.71 0.44
C CYS A 154 7.33 7.15 -0.68
N SER A 155 8.47 6.57 -0.36
CA SER A 155 9.36 5.94 -1.34
C SER A 155 8.74 4.66 -1.93
N PRO A 156 9.05 4.29 -3.17
CA PRO A 156 8.66 2.99 -3.74
C PRO A 156 9.13 1.79 -2.92
N MET A 157 10.32 1.91 -2.36
CA MET A 157 10.92 0.94 -1.46
C MET A 157 11.48 1.62 -0.21
N THR A 158 11.46 0.94 0.91
CA THR A 158 12.03 1.42 2.17
C THR A 158 12.65 0.26 2.94
N TYR A 159 13.93 0.32 3.23
CA TYR A 159 14.57 -0.66 4.12
C TYR A 159 14.36 -0.27 5.58
N TRP A 160 13.93 -1.21 6.40
CA TRP A 160 13.72 -1.03 7.83
C TRP A 160 14.88 -1.66 8.59
N ASP A 161 15.93 -0.90 8.91
CA ASP A 161 17.18 -1.37 9.51
C ASP A 161 16.95 -2.22 10.77
N ARG A 162 16.07 -1.79 11.68
CA ARG A 162 15.80 -2.52 12.93
C ARG A 162 15.17 -3.90 12.72
N SER A 163 14.37 -4.05 11.69
CA SER A 163 13.70 -5.32 11.37
C SER A 163 14.40 -6.10 10.28
N GLN A 164 15.29 -5.48 9.53
CA GLN A 164 15.94 -6.03 8.34
C GLN A 164 14.93 -6.51 7.28
N ILE A 165 13.82 -5.79 7.17
CA ILE A 165 12.74 -6.07 6.24
C ILE A 165 12.69 -4.94 5.20
N THR A 166 12.55 -5.28 3.93
CA THR A 166 12.29 -4.30 2.87
C THR A 166 10.79 -4.13 2.65
N LEU A 167 10.29 -2.92 2.82
CA LEU A 167 8.94 -2.54 2.42
C LEU A 167 8.93 -2.18 0.94
N ILE A 168 7.98 -2.73 0.18
CA ILE A 168 7.74 -2.42 -1.24
C ILE A 168 6.32 -1.91 -1.46
N ARG A 169 6.11 -1.07 -2.49
CA ARG A 169 4.80 -0.49 -2.84
C ARG A 169 4.50 -0.70 -4.32
N PRO A 170 4.04 -1.90 -4.70
CA PRO A 170 3.89 -2.26 -6.13
C PRO A 170 2.78 -1.51 -6.88
N LEU A 171 1.83 -0.87 -6.17
CA LEU A 171 0.69 -0.18 -6.79
C LEU A 171 0.93 1.33 -7.07
N ILE A 172 2.16 1.84 -6.94
CA ILE A 172 2.45 3.28 -7.07
C ILE A 172 2.07 3.92 -8.41
N TYR A 173 1.87 3.14 -9.47
CA TYR A 173 1.39 3.61 -10.77
C TYR A 173 -0.12 3.42 -10.98
N VAL A 174 -0.79 2.74 -10.05
CA VAL A 174 -2.24 2.51 -10.10
C VAL A 174 -2.94 3.67 -9.39
N THR A 175 -4.00 4.21 -9.96
CA THR A 175 -4.81 5.27 -9.32
C THR A 175 -5.88 4.67 -8.39
N GLU A 176 -6.35 5.46 -7.41
CA GLU A 176 -7.45 5.04 -6.54
C GLU A 176 -8.71 4.69 -7.35
N GLY A 177 -9.04 5.49 -8.36
CA GLY A 177 -10.17 5.21 -9.25
C GLY A 177 -10.05 3.85 -9.95
N GLN A 178 -8.84 3.50 -10.39
CA GLN A 178 -8.57 2.18 -10.99
C GLN A 178 -8.74 1.05 -9.98
N VAL A 179 -8.31 1.24 -8.74
CA VAL A 179 -8.50 0.26 -7.66
C VAL A 179 -9.99 0.05 -7.39
N ILE A 180 -10.78 1.13 -7.25
CA ILE A 180 -12.23 1.06 -7.03
C ILE A 180 -12.92 0.27 -8.15
N HIS A 181 -12.64 0.62 -9.40
CA HIS A 181 -13.21 -0.11 -10.55
C HIS A 181 -12.81 -1.58 -10.54
N PHE A 182 -11.54 -1.89 -10.28
CA PHE A 182 -11.07 -3.26 -10.23
C PHE A 182 -11.77 -4.07 -9.13
N THR A 183 -11.86 -3.50 -7.95
CA THR A 183 -12.49 -4.13 -6.78
C THR A 183 -13.97 -4.44 -7.04
N ASN A 184 -14.69 -3.52 -7.67
CA ASN A 184 -16.11 -3.71 -8.01
C ASN A 184 -16.28 -4.75 -9.13
N ASP A 185 -15.50 -4.66 -10.21
CA ASP A 185 -15.57 -5.59 -11.35
C ASP A 185 -15.25 -7.05 -10.97
N HIS A 186 -14.43 -7.25 -9.91
CA HIS A 186 -14.02 -8.56 -9.44
C HIS A 186 -14.69 -8.97 -8.11
N GLU A 187 -15.67 -8.19 -7.64
CA GLU A 187 -16.46 -8.45 -6.42
C GLU A 187 -15.58 -8.82 -5.21
N LEU A 188 -14.44 -8.11 -5.05
CA LEU A 188 -13.53 -8.41 -3.96
C LEU A 188 -14.20 -8.13 -2.60
N PRO A 189 -13.98 -8.97 -1.57
CA PRO A 189 -14.68 -8.92 -0.29
C PRO A 189 -14.17 -7.79 0.61
N VAL A 190 -14.41 -6.55 0.23
CA VAL A 190 -13.98 -5.37 0.99
C VAL A 190 -14.72 -5.30 2.32
N LEU A 191 -13.96 -5.20 3.40
CA LEU A 191 -14.50 -4.99 4.75
C LEU A 191 -14.69 -3.49 5.02
N LYS A 192 -15.77 -3.17 5.72
CA LYS A 192 -15.95 -1.83 6.26
C LYS A 192 -14.99 -1.61 7.44
N SER A 193 -14.42 -0.41 7.52
CA SER A 193 -13.58 -0.04 8.66
C SER A 193 -14.41 -0.02 9.94
N ALA A 194 -13.89 -0.67 11.00
CA ALA A 194 -14.47 -0.60 12.33
C ALA A 194 -13.84 0.53 13.18
N CYS A 195 -12.91 1.30 12.62
CA CYS A 195 -12.20 2.37 13.33
C CYS A 195 -13.10 3.60 13.53
N PRO A 196 -13.31 4.09 14.76
CA PRO A 196 -14.21 5.22 15.04
C PRO A 196 -13.69 6.58 14.53
N VAL A 197 -12.38 6.68 14.21
CA VAL A 197 -11.76 7.92 13.70
C VAL A 197 -11.55 7.92 12.19
N ASP A 198 -12.13 6.95 11.49
CA ASP A 198 -12.02 6.85 10.03
C ASP A 198 -12.76 8.03 9.35
N GLY A 199 -12.18 8.60 8.29
CA GLY A 199 -12.78 9.69 7.50
C GLY A 199 -12.57 11.11 8.06
N HIS A 200 -11.98 11.30 9.24
CA HIS A 200 -11.78 12.63 9.85
C HIS A 200 -10.28 12.97 9.99
N THR A 201 -9.55 13.03 8.88
CA THR A 201 -8.11 13.23 8.91
C THR A 201 -7.65 14.37 8.00
N LYS A 202 -6.44 14.92 8.27
CA LYS A 202 -5.78 15.87 7.38
C LYS A 202 -5.61 15.32 5.95
N ARG A 203 -5.48 14.01 5.81
CA ARG A 203 -5.41 13.32 4.51
C ARG A 203 -6.71 13.48 3.72
N GLU A 204 -7.86 13.36 4.38
CA GLU A 204 -9.17 13.57 3.73
C GLU A 204 -9.32 15.00 3.19
N TYR A 205 -8.85 15.99 3.95
CA TYR A 205 -8.80 17.37 3.46
C TYR A 205 -7.96 17.51 2.20
N ILE A 206 -6.75 16.95 2.17
CA ILE A 206 -5.88 16.97 0.99
C ILE A 206 -6.52 16.25 -0.20
N LYS A 207 -7.16 15.12 0.04
CA LYS A 207 -7.89 14.37 -0.99
C LYS A 207 -9.00 15.20 -1.64
N ASN A 208 -9.79 15.91 -0.83
CA ASN A 208 -10.84 16.79 -1.32
C ASN A 208 -10.27 17.99 -2.10
N LEU A 209 -9.17 18.59 -1.62
CA LEU A 209 -8.47 19.65 -2.32
C LEU A 209 -7.96 19.19 -3.71
N ILE A 210 -7.35 18.01 -3.80
CA ILE A 210 -6.89 17.44 -5.07
C ILE A 210 -8.08 17.23 -6.02
N LYS A 211 -9.20 16.75 -5.50
CA LYS A 211 -10.44 16.56 -6.28
C LYS A 211 -10.96 17.89 -6.84
N GLU A 212 -11.01 18.94 -6.02
CA GLU A 212 -11.41 20.27 -6.43
C GLU A 212 -10.49 20.84 -7.52
N LEU A 213 -9.18 20.77 -7.31
CA LEU A 213 -8.19 21.18 -8.30
C LEU A 213 -8.30 20.39 -9.61
N SER A 214 -8.65 19.11 -9.55
CA SER A 214 -8.82 18.26 -10.73
C SER A 214 -10.02 18.65 -11.59
N HIS A 215 -11.02 19.32 -11.03
CA HIS A 215 -12.13 19.88 -11.82
C HIS A 215 -11.68 21.08 -12.67
N GLN A 216 -10.73 21.88 -12.18
CA GLN A 216 -10.19 23.03 -12.91
C GLN A 216 -9.06 22.62 -13.86
N GLU A 217 -8.23 21.69 -13.45
CA GLU A 217 -7.06 21.20 -14.19
C GLU A 217 -7.03 19.65 -14.15
N PRO A 218 -7.65 18.96 -15.13
CA PRO A 218 -7.77 17.50 -15.13
C PRO A 218 -6.43 16.74 -15.06
N LYS A 219 -5.32 17.37 -15.43
CA LYS A 219 -3.98 16.76 -15.41
C LYS A 219 -3.18 17.05 -14.14
N ILE A 220 -3.79 17.69 -13.13
CA ILE A 220 -3.06 18.11 -11.92
C ILE A 220 -2.43 16.93 -11.18
N GLN A 221 -3.13 15.82 -11.05
CA GLN A 221 -2.59 14.62 -10.41
C GLN A 221 -1.38 14.04 -11.15
N ASP A 222 -1.42 14.01 -12.49
CA ASP A 222 -0.29 13.54 -13.30
C ASP A 222 0.93 14.46 -13.15
N ARG A 223 0.70 15.78 -13.10
CA ARG A 223 1.75 16.77 -12.90
C ARG A 223 2.37 16.65 -11.50
N LEU A 224 1.56 16.52 -10.46
CA LEU A 224 2.05 16.33 -9.09
C LEU A 224 2.86 15.03 -8.97
N PHE A 225 2.37 13.94 -9.56
CA PHE A 225 3.10 12.68 -9.55
C PHE A 225 4.40 12.76 -10.36
N THR A 226 4.39 13.45 -11.49
CA THR A 226 5.60 13.71 -12.29
C THR A 226 6.62 14.54 -11.51
N ALA A 227 6.17 15.53 -10.72
CA ALA A 227 7.04 16.31 -9.83
C ALA A 227 7.69 15.42 -8.76
N ILE A 228 6.95 14.45 -8.19
CA ILE A 228 7.50 13.46 -7.25
C ILE A 228 8.58 12.61 -7.93
N LEU A 229 8.30 12.10 -9.14
CA LEU A 229 9.22 11.23 -9.88
C LEU A 229 10.53 11.92 -10.29
N ASN A 230 10.47 13.22 -10.59
CA ASN A 230 11.62 14.00 -11.10
C ASN A 230 12.28 14.87 -10.03
N GLY A 231 11.71 14.92 -8.82
CA GLY A 231 12.09 15.92 -7.80
C GLY A 231 13.27 15.54 -6.91
N ASN A 232 14.03 14.48 -7.21
CA ASN A 232 15.14 13.99 -6.37
C ASN A 232 14.74 13.83 -4.88
N LEU A 233 13.54 13.34 -4.63
CA LEU A 233 13.05 13.14 -3.27
C LEU A 233 13.83 12.02 -2.59
N SER A 234 14.13 12.20 -1.29
CA SER A 234 14.79 11.16 -0.49
C SER A 234 14.05 9.82 -0.57
N GLY A 235 14.78 8.77 -0.91
CA GLY A 235 14.24 7.41 -1.08
C GLY A 235 13.55 7.15 -2.44
N TRP A 236 13.53 8.14 -3.33
CA TRP A 236 13.17 7.96 -4.73
C TRP A 236 14.46 7.91 -5.54
N PRO A 237 14.75 6.82 -6.25
CA PRO A 237 15.91 6.78 -7.14
C PRO A 237 15.74 7.84 -8.22
N VAL A 238 16.85 8.52 -8.55
CA VAL A 238 16.89 9.41 -9.71
C VAL A 238 16.51 8.56 -10.92
N ARG A 239 15.51 8.98 -11.67
CA ARG A 239 15.21 8.36 -12.95
C ARG A 239 16.44 8.54 -13.85
N ASN A 240 17.24 7.48 -13.96
CA ASN A 240 18.27 7.43 -14.98
C ASN A 240 17.57 7.64 -16.31
N GLU A 241 18.07 8.58 -17.08
CA GLU A 241 17.57 8.84 -18.42
C GLU A 241 17.40 7.52 -19.17
N ASN A 242 16.13 7.06 -19.19
CA ASN A 242 15.61 6.14 -20.17
C ASN A 242 16.08 4.68 -20.24
N PRO A 243 15.44 3.72 -19.50
CA PRO A 243 15.52 2.32 -19.92
C PRO A 243 14.64 1.97 -21.13
N ARG A 244 13.71 2.83 -21.57
CA ARG A 244 12.76 2.52 -22.66
C ARG A 244 12.49 3.62 -23.69
N GLY A 245 13.34 4.63 -23.82
CA GLY A 245 13.20 5.57 -24.95
C GLY A 245 11.88 6.36 -25.03
N ILE A 246 11.08 6.42 -23.99
CA ILE A 246 9.80 7.09 -23.98
C ILE A 246 9.88 8.31 -23.08
N LEU A 247 10.42 9.36 -23.60
CA LEU A 247 10.14 10.77 -23.32
C LEU A 247 11.12 11.62 -24.17
N LYS A 248 10.95 11.60 -25.48
CA LYS A 248 11.30 12.74 -26.32
C LYS A 248 10.02 13.32 -26.86
N LYS A 249 9.74 14.52 -26.41
CA LYS A 249 8.78 15.55 -26.79
C LYS A 249 7.44 15.53 -26.05
#